data_c8718dee3bb9b1be2e58b740a7487308
#
_entry.id   c8718dee3bb9b1be2e58b740a7487308
#
_cell.length_a   1.000
_cell.length_b   1.000
_cell.length_c   1.000
_cell.angle_alpha   90.00
_cell.angle_beta   90.00
_cell.angle_gamma   90.00
#
_symmetry.space_group_name_H-M   'P 1'
#
loop_
_entity.id
_entity.type
_entity.pdbx_description
1 polymer ?
#
loop_
_entity_poly.entity_id
_entity_poly.type
_entity_poly.pdbx_seq_one_letter_code
_entity_poly.pdbx_strand_id
1 'polypeptide(L)'
;MSPSSRGMGLPVGAMLLGLLGACSMTPQPSLENLHHATVMVEHTDGHGTGTIIGPDLVLTADHVVTEEPLEVQFFDGDSAPGTIRWRNAALDLALVSVKVPEGYPAPPWFCGDLTPGQHLILIGHPTHSRWVAVGGHLPTVVPLEGPLVALGFPIGLGTSGGPVFDEAGQVVGVALAILAERSSESANFGAFKDTGIGLMLPAHEFCDVVGIVPAGPA
;
A
#
# COMPACT_ATOMS: atom_id res chain seq x y z
N MET A 1 22.39 -82.57 35.14
CA MET A 1 22.33 -82.34 33.70
C MET A 1 21.25 -81.30 33.46
N SER A 2 21.60 -80.04 33.33
CA SER A 2 20.73 -78.94 32.98
C SER A 2 21.08 -78.39 31.62
N PRO A 3 20.17 -77.95 30.77
CA PRO A 3 20.47 -77.01 29.73
C PRO A 3 19.91 -75.60 30.05
N SER A 4 20.78 -74.65 29.85
CA SER A 4 20.55 -73.23 29.99
C SER A 4 19.65 -72.68 28.90
N SER A 5 18.65 -71.89 29.29
CA SER A 5 17.88 -71.08 28.37
C SER A 5 18.50 -69.67 28.21
N ARG A 6 18.95 -69.35 27.00
CA ARG A 6 19.37 -68.00 26.62
C ARG A 6 18.13 -67.19 26.25
N GLY A 7 17.89 -66.17 27.02
CA GLY A 7 16.92 -65.13 26.67
C GLY A 7 17.50 -64.19 25.60
N MET A 8 16.78 -64.04 24.51
CA MET A 8 17.08 -63.15 23.41
C MET A 8 16.34 -61.83 23.63
N GLY A 9 17.08 -60.80 24.05
CA GLY A 9 16.54 -59.46 24.18
C GLY A 9 16.38 -58.79 22.79
N LEU A 10 15.16 -58.34 22.50
CA LEU A 10 14.86 -57.52 21.32
C LEU A 10 15.26 -56.06 21.61
N PRO A 11 15.92 -55.37 20.68
CA PRO A 11 16.18 -53.93 20.82
C PRO A 11 14.91 -53.16 20.54
N VAL A 12 14.50 -52.34 21.50
CA VAL A 12 13.45 -51.33 21.32
C VAL A 12 14.04 -50.19 20.45
N GLY A 13 13.68 -50.20 19.17
CA GLY A 13 14.00 -49.13 18.27
C GLY A 13 13.15 -47.89 18.58
N ALA A 14 13.75 -46.84 19.10
CA ALA A 14 13.14 -45.56 19.26
C ALA A 14 12.92 -44.93 17.88
N MET A 15 11.67 -44.91 17.42
CA MET A 15 11.27 -44.23 16.19
C MET A 15 11.14 -42.74 16.50
N LEU A 16 12.19 -41.96 16.12
CA LEU A 16 12.16 -40.50 16.17
C LEU A 16 11.19 -40.04 15.07
N LEU A 17 9.96 -39.70 15.42
CA LEU A 17 9.06 -38.93 14.54
C LEU A 17 9.61 -37.50 14.45
N GLY A 18 10.31 -37.20 13.37
CA GLY A 18 10.65 -35.84 12.99
C GLY A 18 9.38 -35.07 12.66
N LEU A 19 8.97 -34.15 13.52
CA LEU A 19 8.01 -33.11 13.17
C LEU A 19 8.66 -32.20 12.11
N LEU A 20 8.41 -32.50 10.84
CA LEU A 20 8.59 -31.54 9.77
C LEU A 20 7.54 -30.44 9.98
N GLY A 21 7.95 -29.37 10.66
CA GLY A 21 7.16 -28.15 10.70
C GLY A 21 6.95 -27.67 9.27
N ALA A 22 5.74 -27.83 8.75
CA ALA A 22 5.34 -27.20 7.51
C ALA A 22 5.40 -25.71 7.75
N CYS A 23 6.44 -25.05 7.27
CA CYS A 23 6.49 -23.60 7.13
C CYS A 23 5.37 -23.27 6.12
N SER A 24 4.22 -22.84 6.60
CA SER A 24 3.16 -22.30 5.75
C SER A 24 3.71 -21.01 5.14
N MET A 25 4.28 -21.10 3.95
CA MET A 25 4.56 -19.93 3.13
C MET A 25 3.20 -19.35 2.73
N THR A 26 2.80 -18.27 3.36
CA THR A 26 1.70 -17.44 2.84
C THR A 26 2.10 -17.03 1.42
N PRO A 27 1.24 -17.28 0.42
CA PRO A 27 1.55 -16.85 -0.95
C PRO A 27 1.78 -15.34 -0.94
N GLN A 28 2.93 -14.90 -1.45
CA GLN A 28 3.14 -13.47 -1.65
C GLN A 28 2.12 -12.94 -2.67
N PRO A 29 1.54 -11.76 -2.44
CA PRO A 29 0.61 -11.18 -3.38
C PRO A 29 1.31 -10.98 -4.73
N SER A 30 0.64 -11.36 -5.80
CA SER A 30 1.17 -11.08 -7.14
C SER A 30 1.10 -9.57 -7.39
N LEU A 31 2.05 -9.04 -8.17
CA LEU A 31 2.01 -7.64 -8.60
C LEU A 31 0.68 -7.32 -9.32
N GLU A 32 0.10 -8.28 -10.00
CA GLU A 32 -1.20 -8.17 -10.66
C GLU A 32 -2.32 -7.86 -9.64
N ASN A 33 -2.35 -8.55 -8.48
CA ASN A 33 -3.33 -8.25 -7.44
C ASN A 33 -3.17 -6.84 -6.88
N LEU A 34 -1.94 -6.33 -6.75
CA LEU A 34 -1.69 -4.96 -6.31
C LEU A 34 -2.16 -3.94 -7.36
N HIS A 35 -1.98 -4.24 -8.65
CA HIS A 35 -2.54 -3.42 -9.73
C HIS A 35 -4.07 -3.40 -9.71
N HIS A 36 -4.73 -4.54 -9.52
CA HIS A 36 -6.19 -4.61 -9.42
C HIS A 36 -6.76 -3.89 -8.18
N ALA A 37 -5.97 -3.73 -7.12
CA ALA A 37 -6.38 -2.95 -5.95
C ALA A 37 -6.22 -1.43 -6.16
N THR A 38 -5.56 -1.00 -7.25
CA THR A 38 -5.21 0.39 -7.56
C THR A 38 -6.05 0.90 -8.72
N VAL A 39 -6.52 2.13 -8.64
CA VAL A 39 -7.30 2.79 -9.69
C VAL A 39 -6.72 4.15 -10.05
N MET A 40 -6.99 4.63 -11.26
CA MET A 40 -6.77 6.01 -11.62
C MET A 40 -8.05 6.82 -11.38
N VAL A 41 -7.93 7.96 -10.73
CA VAL A 41 -9.02 8.91 -10.51
C VAL A 41 -8.78 10.11 -11.41
N GLU A 42 -9.61 10.26 -12.44
CA GLU A 42 -9.53 11.37 -13.41
C GLU A 42 -10.56 12.44 -13.09
N HIS A 43 -10.19 13.68 -13.30
CA HIS A 43 -11.04 14.86 -13.29
C HIS A 43 -10.72 15.76 -14.49
N THR A 44 -11.45 16.86 -14.67
CA THR A 44 -11.34 17.72 -15.86
C THR A 44 -9.92 18.20 -16.14
N ASP A 45 -9.15 18.53 -15.11
CA ASP A 45 -7.83 19.17 -15.25
C ASP A 45 -6.64 18.25 -14.98
N GLY A 46 -6.90 16.95 -14.68
CA GLY A 46 -5.82 16.03 -14.39
C GLY A 46 -6.27 14.68 -13.83
N HIS A 47 -5.36 14.03 -13.16
CA HIS A 47 -5.63 12.75 -12.54
C HIS A 47 -4.78 12.54 -11.29
N GLY A 48 -5.21 11.61 -10.47
CA GLY A 48 -4.46 11.01 -9.37
C GLY A 48 -4.64 9.50 -9.34
N THR A 49 -4.31 8.93 -8.23
CA THR A 49 -4.40 7.50 -7.97
C THR A 49 -5.36 7.26 -6.80
N GLY A 50 -5.97 6.08 -6.74
CA GLY A 50 -6.81 5.66 -5.63
C GLY A 50 -6.62 4.19 -5.29
N THR A 51 -7.14 3.81 -4.13
CA THR A 51 -7.11 2.45 -3.58
C THR A 51 -8.54 1.95 -3.40
N ILE A 52 -8.88 0.79 -3.94
CA ILE A 52 -10.18 0.15 -3.69
C ILE A 52 -10.21 -0.29 -2.23
N ILE A 53 -11.22 0.18 -1.47
CA ILE A 53 -11.40 -0.19 -0.05
C ILE A 53 -12.71 -0.95 0.21
N GLY A 54 -13.50 -1.13 -0.84
CA GLY A 54 -14.77 -1.85 -0.78
C GLY A 54 -15.43 -1.98 -2.16
N PRO A 55 -16.56 -2.67 -2.26
CA PRO A 55 -17.22 -2.96 -3.55
C PRO A 55 -17.77 -1.72 -4.26
N ASP A 56 -17.90 -0.61 -3.55
CA ASP A 56 -18.44 0.66 -4.06
C ASP A 56 -17.64 1.87 -3.60
N LEU A 57 -16.38 1.67 -3.12
CA LEU A 57 -15.63 2.72 -2.45
C LEU A 57 -14.14 2.68 -2.78
N VAL A 58 -13.63 3.86 -3.12
CA VAL A 58 -12.21 4.14 -3.39
C VAL A 58 -11.72 5.22 -2.43
N LEU A 59 -10.56 5.03 -1.83
CA LEU A 59 -9.80 6.03 -1.08
C LEU A 59 -8.79 6.70 -2.01
N THR A 60 -8.71 8.03 -1.96
CA THR A 60 -7.74 8.84 -2.71
C THR A 60 -7.32 10.07 -1.91
N ALA A 61 -6.46 10.93 -2.45
CA ALA A 61 -6.12 12.20 -1.83
C ALA A 61 -7.24 13.27 -2.05
N ASP A 62 -7.42 14.14 -1.05
CA ASP A 62 -8.43 15.20 -1.12
C ASP A 62 -8.15 16.21 -2.24
N HIS A 63 -6.87 16.55 -2.45
CA HIS A 63 -6.46 17.45 -3.53
C HIS A 63 -6.63 16.86 -4.95
N VAL A 64 -6.83 15.55 -5.08
CA VAL A 64 -7.13 14.89 -6.38
C VAL A 64 -8.59 15.11 -6.77
N VAL A 65 -9.51 15.16 -5.81
CA VAL A 65 -10.96 15.25 -6.07
C VAL A 65 -11.46 16.68 -5.90
N THR A 66 -10.86 17.61 -6.64
CA THR A 66 -11.18 19.04 -6.51
C THR A 66 -12.57 19.40 -7.00
N GLU A 67 -13.07 18.70 -8.02
CA GLU A 67 -14.37 18.94 -8.65
C GLU A 67 -14.93 17.69 -9.34
N GLU A 68 -16.23 17.67 -9.61
CA GLU A 68 -16.91 16.64 -10.39
C GLU A 68 -17.16 17.16 -11.82
N PRO A 69 -17.28 16.30 -12.84
CA PRO A 69 -17.36 14.83 -12.73
C PRO A 69 -16.00 14.16 -12.53
N LEU A 70 -16.03 13.03 -11.82
CA LEU A 70 -14.90 12.13 -11.70
C LEU A 70 -15.12 10.88 -12.56
N GLU A 71 -14.04 10.35 -13.14
CA GLU A 71 -14.02 9.04 -13.76
C GLU A 71 -12.96 8.18 -13.07
N VAL A 72 -13.34 6.96 -12.70
CA VAL A 72 -12.43 5.99 -12.07
C VAL A 72 -12.12 4.92 -13.10
N GLN A 73 -10.83 4.80 -13.46
CA GLN A 73 -10.35 3.78 -14.40
C GLN A 73 -9.72 2.62 -13.64
N PHE A 74 -10.07 1.40 -14.05
CA PHE A 74 -9.59 0.15 -13.49
C PHE A 74 -8.47 -0.46 -14.36
N PHE A 75 -7.69 -1.37 -13.78
CA PHE A 75 -6.49 -1.92 -14.42
C PHE A 75 -6.77 -2.60 -15.76
N ASP A 76 -7.89 -3.30 -15.90
CA ASP A 76 -8.25 -4.01 -17.14
C ASP A 76 -8.81 -3.08 -18.25
N GLY A 77 -8.85 -1.77 -18.00
CA GLY A 77 -9.29 -0.76 -18.95
C GLY A 77 -10.77 -0.37 -18.83
N ASP A 78 -11.53 -0.99 -17.93
CA ASP A 78 -12.87 -0.53 -17.58
C ASP A 78 -12.83 0.80 -16.87
N SER A 79 -13.92 1.57 -16.97
CA SER A 79 -14.10 2.81 -16.19
C SER A 79 -15.54 2.96 -15.70
N ALA A 80 -15.71 3.74 -14.64
CA ALA A 80 -17.01 4.06 -14.08
C ALA A 80 -17.03 5.49 -13.50
N PRO A 81 -18.19 6.17 -13.53
CA PRO A 81 -18.33 7.49 -12.92
C PRO A 81 -18.17 7.40 -11.40
N GLY A 82 -17.36 8.30 -10.84
CA GLY A 82 -17.15 8.47 -9.41
C GLY A 82 -17.92 9.68 -8.86
N THR A 83 -18.33 9.60 -7.60
CA THR A 83 -18.97 10.69 -6.86
C THR A 83 -18.28 10.87 -5.52
N ILE A 84 -17.93 12.10 -5.18
CA ILE A 84 -17.28 12.44 -3.90
C ILE A 84 -18.26 12.17 -2.76
N ARG A 85 -17.90 11.24 -1.87
CA ARG A 85 -18.72 10.85 -0.71
C ARG A 85 -18.29 11.53 0.58
N TRP A 86 -17.00 11.75 0.75
CA TRP A 86 -16.42 12.34 1.94
C TRP A 86 -15.06 12.95 1.62
N ARG A 87 -14.72 14.02 2.34
CA ARG A 87 -13.43 14.71 2.23
C ARG A 87 -12.91 15.09 3.59
N ASN A 88 -11.59 15.03 3.75
CA ASN A 88 -10.90 15.51 4.94
C ASN A 88 -9.61 16.25 4.54
N ALA A 89 -9.70 17.56 4.43
CA ALA A 89 -8.57 18.40 4.04
C ALA A 89 -7.41 18.39 5.06
N ALA A 90 -7.66 18.07 6.34
CA ALA A 90 -6.62 18.01 7.35
C ALA A 90 -5.70 16.78 7.19
N LEU A 91 -6.25 15.67 6.70
CA LEU A 91 -5.52 14.45 6.38
C LEU A 91 -5.17 14.35 4.90
N ASP A 92 -5.68 15.28 4.09
CA ASP A 92 -5.61 15.24 2.62
C ASP A 92 -6.14 13.91 2.05
N LEU A 93 -7.30 13.45 2.53
CA LEU A 93 -7.96 12.21 2.10
C LEU A 93 -9.39 12.45 1.64
N ALA A 94 -9.83 11.65 0.67
CA ALA A 94 -11.19 11.63 0.19
C ALA A 94 -11.69 10.21 -0.11
N LEU A 95 -13.01 10.01 0.02
CA LEU A 95 -13.69 8.80 -0.40
C LEU A 95 -14.54 9.10 -1.64
N VAL A 96 -14.38 8.28 -2.65
CA VAL A 96 -15.14 8.32 -3.90
C VAL A 96 -16.01 7.07 -3.98
N SER A 97 -17.32 7.29 -4.10
CA SER A 97 -18.27 6.22 -4.41
C SER A 97 -18.21 5.91 -5.90
N VAL A 98 -17.96 4.65 -6.22
CA VAL A 98 -17.86 4.14 -7.60
C VAL A 98 -18.25 2.68 -7.61
N LYS A 99 -18.92 2.23 -8.66
CA LYS A 99 -19.21 0.79 -8.83
C LYS A 99 -17.93 0.05 -9.25
N VAL A 100 -17.31 -0.63 -8.30
CA VAL A 100 -16.13 -1.47 -8.56
C VAL A 100 -16.57 -2.73 -9.34
N PRO A 101 -15.89 -3.10 -10.44
CA PRO A 101 -16.18 -4.34 -11.17
C PRO A 101 -15.98 -5.58 -10.29
N GLU A 102 -16.72 -6.64 -10.61
CA GLU A 102 -16.57 -7.91 -9.90
C GLU A 102 -15.16 -8.49 -10.09
N GLY A 103 -14.57 -9.04 -9.04
CA GLY A 103 -13.22 -9.62 -9.08
C GLY A 103 -12.09 -8.67 -8.70
N TYR A 104 -12.34 -7.39 -8.53
CA TYR A 104 -11.34 -6.45 -8.03
C TYR A 104 -11.23 -6.51 -6.50
N PRO A 105 -10.05 -6.81 -5.94
CA PRO A 105 -9.88 -6.98 -4.51
C PRO A 105 -9.79 -5.64 -3.78
N ALA A 106 -10.43 -5.55 -2.62
CA ALA A 106 -10.00 -4.60 -1.61
C ALA A 106 -8.77 -5.20 -0.90
N PRO A 107 -7.61 -4.53 -0.90
CA PRO A 107 -6.42 -5.08 -0.28
C PRO A 107 -6.54 -5.09 1.24
N PRO A 108 -5.82 -5.99 1.93
CA PRO A 108 -5.71 -5.92 3.38
C PRO A 108 -4.95 -4.66 3.80
N TRP A 109 -5.20 -4.19 5.02
CA TRP A 109 -4.58 -2.99 5.58
C TRP A 109 -3.77 -3.30 6.83
N PHE A 110 -2.61 -2.67 6.95
CA PHE A 110 -1.79 -2.67 8.15
C PHE A 110 -1.84 -1.30 8.81
N CYS A 111 -2.53 -1.21 9.95
CA CYS A 111 -2.71 0.03 10.70
C CYS A 111 -1.78 0.14 11.93
N GLY A 112 -0.67 -0.57 11.92
CA GLY A 112 0.37 -0.51 12.96
C GLY A 112 1.54 0.41 12.58
N ASP A 113 2.51 0.49 13.48
CA ASP A 113 3.72 1.27 13.27
C ASP A 113 4.63 0.63 12.21
N LEU A 114 5.17 1.48 11.34
CA LEU A 114 6.08 1.06 10.29
C LEU A 114 7.49 0.82 10.85
N THR A 115 8.18 -0.15 10.29
CA THR A 115 9.55 -0.47 10.68
C THR A 115 10.55 0.14 9.71
N PRO A 116 11.52 0.95 10.16
CA PRO A 116 12.59 1.46 9.31
C PRO A 116 13.32 0.33 8.59
N GLY A 117 13.61 0.54 7.30
CA GLY A 117 14.21 -0.49 6.43
C GLY A 117 13.20 -1.46 5.80
N GLN A 118 11.92 -1.40 6.17
CA GLN A 118 10.85 -2.17 5.55
C GLN A 118 10.79 -1.87 4.05
N HIS A 119 10.67 -2.92 3.22
CA HIS A 119 10.47 -2.76 1.79
C HIS A 119 9.03 -2.35 1.48
N LEU A 120 8.89 -1.36 0.61
CA LEU A 120 7.60 -0.78 0.23
C LEU A 120 7.47 -0.74 -1.29
N ILE A 121 6.25 -0.88 -1.79
CA ILE A 121 5.89 -0.77 -3.20
C ILE A 121 4.73 0.23 -3.32
N LEU A 122 4.90 1.25 -4.13
CA LEU A 122 3.83 2.17 -4.53
C LEU A 122 3.37 1.81 -5.94
N ILE A 123 2.07 1.76 -6.17
CA ILE A 123 1.49 1.70 -7.50
C ILE A 123 0.73 3.00 -7.75
N GLY A 124 0.94 3.60 -8.92
CA GLY A 124 0.29 4.85 -9.27
C GLY A 124 0.40 5.22 -10.75
N HIS A 125 -0.01 6.46 -11.06
CA HIS A 125 -0.15 6.95 -12.43
C HIS A 125 0.70 8.21 -12.66
N PRO A 126 2.06 8.10 -12.59
CA PRO A 126 2.91 9.29 -12.68
C PRO A 126 2.84 9.91 -14.08
N THR A 127 2.50 11.18 -14.13
CA THR A 127 2.44 12.02 -15.34
C THR A 127 1.62 11.39 -16.49
N HIS A 128 2.25 10.81 -17.50
CA HIS A 128 1.60 10.18 -18.64
C HIS A 128 1.66 8.63 -18.59
N SER A 129 2.24 8.08 -17.53
CA SER A 129 2.37 6.64 -17.34
C SER A 129 1.25 6.12 -16.43
N ARG A 130 0.81 4.90 -16.64
CA ARG A 130 -0.27 4.29 -15.88
C ARG A 130 0.20 3.00 -15.22
N TRP A 131 -0.33 2.71 -14.05
CA TRP A 131 -0.03 1.50 -13.26
C TRP A 131 1.48 1.23 -13.11
N VAL A 132 2.24 2.28 -12.83
CA VAL A 132 3.68 2.17 -12.58
C VAL A 132 3.89 1.70 -11.15
N ALA A 133 4.59 0.59 -10.99
CA ALA A 133 5.07 0.11 -9.70
C ALA A 133 6.48 0.62 -9.46
N VAL A 134 6.69 1.31 -8.35
CA VAL A 134 8.01 1.73 -7.87
C VAL A 134 8.20 1.25 -6.44
N GLY A 135 9.41 0.93 -6.05
CA GLY A 135 9.66 0.41 -4.72
C GLY A 135 11.03 0.79 -4.17
N GLY A 136 11.16 0.61 -2.88
CA GLY A 136 12.37 0.87 -2.11
C GLY A 136 12.14 0.58 -0.64
N HIS A 137 12.98 1.13 0.21
CA HIS A 137 12.88 0.88 1.65
C HIS A 137 12.46 2.14 2.39
N LEU A 138 11.71 1.95 3.47
CA LEU A 138 11.41 3.03 4.41
C LEU A 138 12.70 3.57 5.00
N PRO A 139 13.01 4.87 4.89
CA PRO A 139 14.23 5.45 5.44
C PRO A 139 14.31 5.28 6.96
N THR A 140 15.53 5.17 7.48
CA THR A 140 15.75 4.96 8.91
C THR A 140 15.38 6.18 9.75
N VAL A 141 15.51 7.39 9.22
CA VAL A 141 15.06 8.66 9.86
C VAL A 141 14.91 9.74 8.81
N VAL A 142 13.72 10.27 8.69
CA VAL A 142 13.52 11.66 8.26
C VAL A 142 12.46 12.23 9.20
N PRO A 143 12.83 12.93 10.26
CA PRO A 143 11.86 13.62 11.07
C PRO A 143 11.25 14.73 10.21
N LEU A 144 10.04 14.49 9.76
CA LEU A 144 9.18 15.50 9.14
C LEU A 144 8.31 16.10 10.25
N GLU A 145 7.99 17.39 10.14
CA GLU A 145 6.95 17.95 10.99
C GLU A 145 5.58 17.40 10.52
N GLY A 146 4.84 16.81 11.44
CA GLY A 146 3.51 16.24 11.16
C GLY A 146 3.51 14.73 10.91
N PRO A 147 2.36 14.19 10.42
CA PRO A 147 2.13 12.75 10.32
C PRO A 147 2.73 12.09 9.06
N LEU A 148 3.28 12.88 8.13
CA LEU A 148 3.81 12.35 6.88
C LEU A 148 5.16 11.65 7.09
N VAL A 149 5.36 10.58 6.34
CA VAL A 149 6.60 9.81 6.31
C VAL A 149 7.21 9.85 4.91
N ALA A 150 8.53 10.06 4.84
CA ALA A 150 9.24 10.03 3.58
C ALA A 150 9.35 8.59 3.04
N LEU A 151 9.18 8.44 1.73
CA LEU A 151 9.47 7.21 1.01
C LEU A 151 10.94 7.21 0.58
N GLY A 152 11.61 6.05 0.69
CA GLY A 152 13.01 5.89 0.29
C GLY A 152 13.21 5.77 -1.23
N PHE A 153 12.23 6.22 -2.03
CA PHE A 153 12.26 6.16 -3.48
C PHE A 153 11.48 7.33 -4.09
N PRO A 154 11.81 7.71 -5.33
CA PRO A 154 11.14 8.81 -6.00
C PRO A 154 9.72 8.45 -6.43
N ILE A 155 8.84 9.45 -6.42
CA ILE A 155 7.50 9.37 -6.99
C ILE A 155 7.27 10.55 -7.94
N GLY A 156 6.21 10.49 -8.75
CA GLY A 156 5.86 11.54 -9.71
C GLY A 156 4.47 12.12 -9.46
N LEU A 157 4.19 13.26 -10.07
CA LEU A 157 2.84 13.85 -10.08
C LEU A 157 1.83 12.85 -10.67
N GLY A 158 0.66 12.72 -10.05
CA GLY A 158 -0.36 11.74 -10.41
C GLY A 158 -0.31 10.45 -9.59
N THR A 159 0.72 10.23 -8.75
CA THR A 159 0.73 9.12 -7.78
C THR A 159 -0.04 9.44 -6.50
N SER A 160 -0.43 10.70 -6.30
CA SER A 160 -1.23 11.16 -5.14
C SER A 160 -2.50 10.34 -4.97
N GLY A 161 -2.77 9.86 -3.75
CA GLY A 161 -3.86 8.97 -3.42
C GLY A 161 -3.56 7.48 -3.64
N GLY A 162 -2.39 7.15 -4.20
CA GLY A 162 -1.99 5.78 -4.50
C GLY A 162 -1.59 4.97 -3.27
N PRO A 163 -1.90 3.65 -3.28
CA PRO A 163 -1.54 2.76 -2.19
C PRO A 163 -0.03 2.53 -2.11
N VAL A 164 0.48 2.54 -0.88
CA VAL A 164 1.81 2.04 -0.55
C VAL A 164 1.65 0.70 0.13
N PHE A 165 2.19 -0.35 -0.47
CA PHE A 165 2.10 -1.73 -0.02
C PHE A 165 3.39 -2.18 0.68
N ASP A 166 3.25 -3.09 1.62
CA ASP A 166 4.36 -3.89 2.15
C ASP A 166 4.57 -5.18 1.32
N GLU A 167 5.55 -6.00 1.72
CA GLU A 167 5.84 -7.28 1.06
C GLU A 167 4.71 -8.33 1.20
N ALA A 168 3.84 -8.17 2.19
CA ALA A 168 2.65 -9.02 2.34
C ALA A 168 1.46 -8.55 1.47
N GLY A 169 1.60 -7.42 0.76
CA GLY A 169 0.54 -6.80 -0.04
C GLY A 169 -0.52 -6.09 0.78
N GLN A 170 -0.20 -5.77 2.02
CA GLN A 170 -1.05 -4.93 2.86
C GLN A 170 -0.77 -3.47 2.53
N VAL A 171 -1.82 -2.65 2.47
CA VAL A 171 -1.64 -1.20 2.36
C VAL A 171 -1.19 -0.66 3.71
N VAL A 172 -0.04 -0.01 3.72
CA VAL A 172 0.58 0.59 4.91
C VAL A 172 0.46 2.11 4.95
N GLY A 173 -0.01 2.72 3.86
CA GLY A 173 -0.20 4.16 3.74
C GLY A 173 -0.66 4.59 2.35
N VAL A 174 -0.87 5.89 2.21
CA VAL A 174 -1.30 6.55 0.97
C VAL A 174 -0.29 7.60 0.57
N ALA A 175 0.20 7.57 -0.67
CA ALA A 175 1.10 8.60 -1.20
C ALA A 175 0.34 9.90 -1.40
N LEU A 176 0.86 11.02 -0.87
CA LEU A 176 0.16 12.31 -0.92
C LEU A 176 0.95 13.42 -1.57
N ALA A 177 2.26 13.46 -1.41
CA ALA A 177 3.05 14.62 -1.81
C ALA A 177 4.47 14.24 -2.23
N ILE A 178 5.14 15.19 -2.83
CA ILE A 178 6.59 15.15 -3.09
C ILE A 178 7.25 16.21 -2.20
N LEU A 179 8.32 15.84 -1.52
CA LEU A 179 9.09 16.79 -0.74
C LEU A 179 9.71 17.83 -1.65
N ALA A 180 9.41 19.10 -1.40
CA ALA A 180 9.97 20.23 -2.14
C ALA A 180 10.95 21.01 -1.27
N GLU A 181 12.13 21.29 -1.78
CA GLU A 181 13.10 22.15 -1.13
C GLU A 181 13.04 23.57 -1.69
N ARG A 182 13.25 24.58 -0.83
CA ARG A 182 13.36 25.96 -1.27
C ARG A 182 14.64 26.13 -2.08
N SER A 183 14.51 26.49 -3.35
CA SER A 183 15.66 26.76 -4.21
C SER A 183 16.38 28.03 -3.77
N SER A 184 17.67 27.91 -3.43
CA SER A 184 18.54 29.05 -3.15
C SER A 184 19.10 29.71 -4.42
N GLU A 185 18.95 29.07 -5.58
CA GLU A 185 19.56 29.51 -6.85
C GLU A 185 18.63 30.35 -7.72
N SER A 186 17.37 30.48 -7.38
CA SER A 186 16.44 31.32 -8.18
C SER A 186 16.43 32.75 -7.67
N ALA A 187 16.70 33.70 -8.57
CA ALA A 187 16.54 35.13 -8.33
C ALA A 187 15.07 35.54 -8.03
N ASN A 188 14.13 34.61 -8.20
CA ASN A 188 12.74 34.76 -7.81
C ASN A 188 12.53 34.11 -6.43
N PHE A 189 12.37 34.93 -5.44
CA PHE A 189 11.99 34.53 -4.07
C PHE A 189 10.74 33.63 -4.12
N GLY A 190 10.90 32.34 -3.80
CA GLY A 190 9.79 31.41 -3.66
C GLY A 190 9.75 30.23 -4.65
N ALA A 191 10.77 30.03 -5.48
CA ALA A 191 10.84 28.82 -6.30
C ALA A 191 11.19 27.59 -5.43
N PHE A 192 10.36 26.56 -5.49
CA PHE A 192 10.63 25.28 -4.89
C PHE A 192 11.21 24.33 -5.94
N LYS A 193 12.20 23.54 -5.54
CA LYS A 193 12.74 22.46 -6.34
C LYS A 193 12.16 21.15 -5.79
N ASP A 194 11.53 20.40 -6.66
CA ASP A 194 11.09 19.04 -6.38
C ASP A 194 12.31 18.15 -6.14
N THR A 195 12.36 17.49 -5.00
CA THR A 195 13.45 16.56 -4.65
C THR A 195 13.22 15.16 -5.22
N GLY A 196 12.03 14.87 -5.73
CA GLY A 196 11.58 13.53 -6.10
C GLY A 196 11.28 12.61 -4.92
N ILE A 197 11.56 13.02 -3.69
CA ILE A 197 11.28 12.20 -2.51
C ILE A 197 9.78 12.19 -2.25
N GLY A 198 9.17 11.00 -2.31
CA GLY A 198 7.76 10.82 -2.01
C GLY A 198 7.46 10.94 -0.52
N LEU A 199 6.27 11.46 -0.22
CA LEU A 199 5.71 11.51 1.12
C LEU A 199 4.40 10.72 1.14
N MET A 200 4.21 9.90 2.17
CA MET A 200 2.95 9.18 2.42
C MET A 200 2.37 9.52 3.77
N LEU A 201 1.06 9.42 3.90
CA LEU A 201 0.36 9.35 5.18
C LEU A 201 0.28 7.86 5.58
N PRO A 202 0.89 7.46 6.70
CA PRO A 202 0.80 6.08 7.18
C PRO A 202 -0.63 5.70 7.54
N ALA A 203 -1.01 4.44 7.33
CA ALA A 203 -2.37 3.98 7.54
C ALA A 203 -2.84 4.11 8.99
N HIS A 204 -1.96 3.97 9.98
CA HIS A 204 -2.31 4.13 11.40
C HIS A 204 -2.82 5.54 11.76
N GLU A 205 -2.51 6.56 10.95
CA GLU A 205 -3.00 7.93 11.15
C GLU A 205 -4.48 8.11 10.75
N PHE A 206 -5.03 7.21 9.95
CA PHE A 206 -6.37 7.40 9.39
C PHE A 206 -7.28 6.16 9.37
N CYS A 207 -6.80 4.97 9.70
CA CYS A 207 -7.61 3.75 9.68
C CYS A 207 -8.93 3.90 10.42
N ASP A 208 -8.91 4.44 11.64
CA ASP A 208 -10.10 4.65 12.46
C ASP A 208 -11.04 5.71 11.86
N VAL A 209 -10.47 6.76 11.25
CA VAL A 209 -11.22 7.87 10.66
C VAL A 209 -12.00 7.41 9.42
N VAL A 210 -11.39 6.55 8.61
CA VAL A 210 -11.99 6.02 7.38
C VAL A 210 -12.83 4.77 7.64
N GLY A 211 -12.70 4.16 8.82
CA GLY A 211 -13.40 2.92 9.18
C GLY A 211 -12.78 1.68 8.52
N ILE A 212 -11.49 1.71 8.26
CA ILE A 212 -10.74 0.56 7.73
C ILE A 212 -10.50 -0.45 8.86
N VAL A 213 -10.85 -1.72 8.59
CA VAL A 213 -10.57 -2.82 9.51
C VAL A 213 -9.21 -3.41 9.14
N PRO A 214 -8.21 -3.36 10.06
CA PRO A 214 -6.91 -3.96 9.81
C PRO A 214 -7.01 -5.47 9.56
N ALA A 215 -6.12 -6.00 8.72
CA ALA A 215 -5.91 -7.44 8.67
C ALA A 215 -5.45 -7.90 10.07
N GLY A 216 -6.02 -9.00 10.55
CA GLY A 216 -5.56 -9.62 11.79
C GLY A 216 -4.07 -9.99 11.71
N PRO A 217 -3.41 -10.20 12.86
CA PRO A 217 -2.03 -10.66 12.86
C PRO A 217 -1.90 -11.96 12.07
N ALA A 218 -0.89 -12.03 11.23
CA ALA A 218 -0.57 -13.21 10.42
C ALA A 218 -0.01 -14.36 11.29
#